data_8785247ad8a5f59a788f1ef1bf402a3d
#
_entry.id   8785247ad8a5f59a788f1ef1bf402a3d
#
_cell.length_a   1.000
_cell.length_b   1.000
_cell.length_c   1.000
_cell.angle_alpha   90.00
_cell.angle_beta   90.00
_cell.angle_gamma   90.00
#
_symmetry.space_group_name_H-M   'P 1'
#
loop_
_entity.id
_entity.type
_entity.pdbx_description
1 polymer ?
#
loop_
_entity_poly.entity_id
_entity_poly.type
_entity_poly.pdbx_seq_one_letter_code
_entity_poly.pdbx_strand_id
1 'polypeptide(L)'
;MGELLMMRPSSLPTPADEVLDFLLSAPTPQAIIDLRPSDESQERLRYLLDGNRNNVLNDVERAELDNYLQVEHFMRQLKVKAYQKLAKE
;
A
#
# COMPACT_ATOMS: atom_id res chain seq x y z
N MET A 1 -15.26 -22.24 5.05
CA MET A 1 -14.54 -21.44 4.09
C MET A 1 -15.11 -20.06 3.95
N GLY A 2 -16.39 -19.97 3.67
CA GLY A 2 -17.00 -18.66 3.55
C GLY A 2 -16.87 -17.82 4.80
N GLU A 3 -16.79 -18.49 5.94
CA GLU A 3 -16.68 -17.77 7.20
C GLU A 3 -15.45 -16.89 7.26
N LEU A 4 -14.35 -17.35 6.69
CA LEU A 4 -13.13 -16.56 6.73
C LEU A 4 -13.27 -15.23 6.02
N LEU A 5 -13.98 -15.24 4.90
CA LEU A 5 -14.22 -14.01 4.17
C LEU A 5 -15.16 -13.10 4.93
N MET A 6 -16.15 -13.68 5.58
CA MET A 6 -17.11 -12.90 6.34
C MET A 6 -16.52 -12.32 7.61
N MET A 7 -15.41 -12.87 8.05
CA MET A 7 -14.75 -12.40 9.24
C MET A 7 -13.89 -11.17 8.98
N ARG A 8 -13.77 -10.75 7.75
CA ARG A 8 -12.98 -9.57 7.45
C ARG A 8 -13.57 -8.36 8.15
N PRO A 9 -12.78 -7.70 8.96
CA PRO A 9 -13.32 -6.67 9.85
C PRO A 9 -13.69 -5.38 9.15
N SER A 10 -13.15 -5.13 7.98
CA SER A 10 -13.34 -3.84 7.34
C SER A 10 -13.67 -4.04 5.87
N SER A 11 -14.56 -3.20 5.38
CA SER A 11 -14.87 -3.16 3.96
C SER A 11 -13.94 -2.23 3.21
N LEU A 12 -13.12 -1.44 3.91
CA LEU A 12 -12.20 -0.52 3.27
C LEU A 12 -10.93 -1.25 2.86
N PRO A 13 -10.44 -1.03 1.66
CA PRO A 13 -9.19 -1.66 1.23
C PRO A 13 -8.02 -1.10 2.01
N THR A 14 -7.09 -1.96 2.36
CA THR A 14 -5.82 -1.53 2.95
C THR A 14 -4.84 -1.23 1.83
N PRO A 15 -3.74 -0.54 2.12
CA PRO A 15 -2.71 -0.33 1.10
C PRO A 15 -2.20 -1.63 0.51
N ALA A 16 -2.06 -2.67 1.33
CA ALA A 16 -1.62 -3.97 0.84
C ALA A 16 -2.63 -4.56 -0.13
N ASP A 17 -3.93 -4.43 0.18
CA ASP A 17 -4.97 -4.92 -0.71
C ASP A 17 -4.91 -4.23 -2.06
N GLU A 18 -4.71 -2.92 -2.07
CA GLU A 18 -4.62 -2.17 -3.31
C GLU A 18 -3.47 -2.66 -4.18
N VAL A 19 -2.32 -2.90 -3.57
CA VAL A 19 -1.16 -3.38 -4.29
C VAL A 19 -1.39 -4.79 -4.81
N LEU A 20 -1.96 -5.66 -3.99
CA LEU A 20 -2.21 -7.03 -4.40
C LEU A 20 -3.19 -7.11 -5.56
N ASP A 21 -4.26 -6.32 -5.49
CA ASP A 21 -5.23 -6.28 -6.58
C ASP A 21 -4.59 -5.78 -7.86
N PHE A 22 -3.75 -4.76 -7.74
CA PHE A 22 -3.04 -4.23 -8.90
C PHE A 22 -2.13 -5.29 -9.53
N LEU A 23 -1.39 -6.02 -8.69
CA LEU A 23 -0.47 -7.03 -9.21
C LEU A 23 -1.21 -8.19 -9.86
N LEU A 24 -2.37 -8.52 -9.34
CA LEU A 24 -3.18 -9.57 -9.93
C LEU A 24 -3.73 -9.20 -11.30
N SER A 25 -3.71 -7.92 -11.65
CA SER A 25 -4.14 -7.47 -12.97
C SER A 25 -3.05 -7.67 -14.03
N ALA A 26 -1.91 -8.26 -13.65
CA ALA A 26 -0.78 -8.52 -14.55
C ALA A 26 -0.29 -7.24 -15.24
N PRO A 27 0.14 -6.24 -14.47
CA PRO A 27 0.53 -4.95 -15.04
C PRO A 27 1.83 -5.02 -15.82
N THR A 28 1.96 -4.13 -16.78
CA THR A 28 3.22 -3.94 -17.47
C THR A 28 4.21 -3.23 -16.56
N PRO A 29 5.52 -3.29 -16.87
CA PRO A 29 6.48 -2.50 -16.10
C PRO A 29 6.15 -1.02 -16.06
N GLN A 30 5.66 -0.45 -17.16
CA GLN A 30 5.31 0.96 -17.17
C GLN A 30 4.14 1.25 -16.24
N ALA A 31 3.14 0.36 -16.20
CA ALA A 31 2.02 0.51 -15.30
C ALA A 31 2.46 0.50 -13.84
N ILE A 32 3.47 -0.32 -13.52
CA ILE A 32 4.03 -0.36 -12.18
C ILE A 32 4.69 0.98 -11.84
N ILE A 33 5.47 1.51 -12.76
CA ILE A 33 6.14 2.79 -12.56
C ILE A 33 5.13 3.91 -12.33
N ASP A 34 4.01 3.86 -13.05
CA ASP A 34 2.99 4.91 -12.98
C ASP A 34 2.01 4.74 -11.83
N LEU A 35 2.10 3.62 -11.11
CA LEU A 35 1.17 3.36 -10.03
C LEU A 35 1.27 4.41 -8.92
N ARG A 36 0.12 4.90 -8.48
CA ARG A 36 0.03 5.83 -7.37
C ARG A 36 -1.00 5.32 -6.38
N PRO A 37 -0.79 5.55 -5.08
CA PRO A 37 -1.80 5.20 -4.09
C PRO A 37 -3.08 5.98 -4.34
N SER A 38 -4.19 5.45 -3.87
CA SER A 38 -5.46 6.17 -3.93
C SER A 38 -5.40 7.43 -3.08
N ASP A 39 -6.28 8.40 -3.38
CA ASP A 39 -6.35 9.62 -2.58
C ASP A 39 -6.67 9.30 -1.13
N GLU A 40 -7.55 8.32 -0.91
CA GLU A 40 -7.90 7.91 0.44
C GLU A 40 -6.70 7.38 1.20
N SER A 41 -5.89 6.55 0.54
CA SER A 41 -4.67 6.03 1.17
C SER A 41 -3.69 7.15 1.48
N GLN A 42 -3.54 8.11 0.58
CA GLN A 42 -2.62 9.21 0.79
C GLN A 42 -3.06 10.08 1.96
N GLU A 43 -4.36 10.35 2.07
CA GLU A 43 -4.88 11.14 3.19
C GLU A 43 -4.72 10.41 4.50
N ARG A 44 -5.00 9.11 4.51
CA ARG A 44 -4.84 8.33 5.72
C ARG A 44 -3.40 8.30 6.18
N LEU A 45 -2.47 8.11 5.24
CA LEU A 45 -1.05 8.12 5.58
C LEU A 45 -0.64 9.46 6.16
N ARG A 46 -1.14 10.55 5.57
CA ARG A 46 -0.81 11.87 6.08
C ARG A 46 -1.30 12.05 7.51
N TYR A 47 -2.53 11.59 7.78
CA TYR A 47 -3.08 11.63 9.14
C TYR A 47 -2.18 10.85 10.11
N LEU A 48 -1.75 9.65 9.71
CA LEU A 48 -0.93 8.82 10.57
C LEU A 48 0.45 9.43 10.80
N LEU A 49 1.03 10.01 9.77
CA LEU A 49 2.35 10.65 9.90
C LEU A 49 2.27 11.86 10.82
N ASP A 50 1.22 12.67 10.69
CA ASP A 50 1.03 13.81 11.57
C ASP A 50 0.82 13.38 13.00
N GLY A 51 0.00 12.34 13.21
CA GLY A 51 -0.23 11.81 14.55
C GLY A 51 1.03 11.24 15.17
N ASN A 52 1.85 10.59 14.36
CA ASN A 52 3.12 10.06 14.85
C ASN A 52 4.07 11.17 15.26
N ARG A 53 4.12 12.23 14.46
CA ARG A 53 4.97 13.39 14.77
C ARG A 53 4.56 14.03 16.09
N ASN A 54 3.26 14.07 16.34
CA ASN A 54 2.71 14.69 17.55
C ASN A 54 2.56 13.71 18.71
N ASN A 55 2.94 12.44 18.47
CA ASN A 55 2.93 11.40 19.50
C ASN A 55 1.54 11.14 20.09
N VAL A 56 0.52 11.16 19.22
CA VAL A 56 -0.86 10.98 19.65
C VAL A 56 -1.51 9.72 19.09
N LEU A 57 -0.76 8.88 18.37
CA LEU A 57 -1.32 7.65 17.81
C LEU A 57 -1.49 6.60 18.89
N ASN A 58 -2.57 5.84 18.81
CA ASN A 58 -2.71 4.65 19.64
C ASN A 58 -1.98 3.47 19.00
N ASP A 59 -1.99 2.31 19.67
CA ASP A 59 -1.23 1.16 19.20
C ASP A 59 -1.73 0.64 17.86
N VAL A 60 -3.02 0.68 17.63
CA VAL A 60 -3.60 0.23 16.38
C VAL A 60 -3.15 1.12 15.25
N GLU A 61 -3.16 2.43 15.49
CA GLU A 61 -2.73 3.38 14.47
C GLU A 61 -1.25 3.29 14.17
N ARG A 62 -0.43 2.99 15.18
CA ARG A 62 0.99 2.77 14.94
C ARG A 62 1.23 1.55 14.08
N ALA A 63 0.50 0.48 14.34
CA ALA A 63 0.62 -0.72 13.51
C ALA A 63 0.17 -0.43 12.09
N GLU A 64 -0.87 0.36 11.94
CA GLU A 64 -1.37 0.76 10.63
C GLU A 64 -0.30 1.56 9.89
N LEU A 65 0.34 2.50 10.57
CA LEU A 65 1.40 3.29 9.96
C LEU A 65 2.56 2.41 9.51
N ASP A 66 2.95 1.44 10.33
CA ASP A 66 4.01 0.52 9.95
C ASP A 66 3.65 -0.24 8.68
N ASN A 67 2.40 -0.66 8.55
CA ASN A 67 1.96 -1.35 7.34
C ASN A 67 2.05 -0.47 6.11
N TYR A 68 1.64 0.80 6.23
CA TYR A 68 1.78 1.75 5.13
C TYR A 68 3.23 1.89 4.70
N LEU A 69 4.13 2.00 5.67
CA LEU A 69 5.54 2.21 5.35
C LEU A 69 6.16 0.97 4.72
N GLN A 70 5.75 -0.22 5.16
CA GLN A 70 6.22 -1.45 4.55
C GLN A 70 5.75 -1.58 3.11
N VAL A 71 4.49 -1.24 2.84
CA VAL A 71 3.96 -1.29 1.48
C VAL A 71 4.67 -0.27 0.60
N GLU A 72 4.92 0.91 1.13
CA GLU A 72 5.63 1.94 0.37
C GLU A 72 7.03 1.47 0.01
N HIS A 73 7.71 0.85 0.96
CA HIS A 73 9.05 0.32 0.71
C HIS A 73 9.02 -0.75 -0.38
N PHE A 74 8.06 -1.66 -0.29
CA PHE A 74 7.89 -2.72 -1.27
C PHE A 74 7.63 -2.12 -2.67
N MET A 75 6.76 -1.13 -2.74
CA MET A 75 6.45 -0.50 -4.01
C MET A 75 7.65 0.21 -4.61
N ARG A 76 8.47 0.81 -3.77
CA ARG A 76 9.68 1.47 -4.25
C ARG A 76 10.62 0.45 -4.89
N GLN A 77 10.79 -0.70 -4.25
CA GLN A 77 11.62 -1.76 -4.81
C GLN A 77 11.03 -2.31 -6.10
N LEU A 78 9.72 -2.46 -6.15
CA LEU A 78 9.06 -2.96 -7.34
C LEU A 78 9.24 -2.01 -8.50
N LYS A 79 9.16 -0.70 -8.25
CA LYS A 79 9.37 0.29 -9.30
C LYS A 79 10.80 0.28 -9.82
N VAL A 80 11.77 0.10 -8.93
CA VAL A 80 13.16 -0.02 -9.36
C VAL A 80 13.32 -1.21 -10.30
N LYS A 81 12.71 -2.35 -9.95
CA LYS A 81 12.77 -3.53 -10.81
C LYS A 81 12.10 -3.27 -12.16
N ALA A 82 11.00 -2.54 -12.15
CA ALA A 82 10.30 -2.21 -13.39
C ALA A 82 11.16 -1.33 -14.31
N TYR A 83 11.83 -0.34 -13.73
CA TYR A 83 12.76 0.50 -14.49
C TYR A 83 13.89 -0.34 -15.09
N GLN A 84 14.44 -1.25 -14.30
CA GLN A 84 15.51 -2.10 -14.79
C GLN A 84 15.06 -2.98 -15.95
N LYS A 85 13.83 -3.48 -15.86
CA LYS A 85 13.30 -4.31 -16.92
C LYS A 85 13.10 -3.51 -18.20
N LEU A 86 12.60 -2.31 -18.12
CA LEU A 86 12.45 -1.45 -19.28
C LEU A 86 13.79 -1.09 -19.90
N ALA A 87 14.81 -0.88 -19.08
CA ALA A 87 16.12 -0.52 -19.59
C ALA A 87 16.76 -1.64 -20.40
N LYS A 88 16.34 -2.88 -20.15
CA LYS A 88 16.88 -4.02 -20.88
C LYS A 88 16.17 -4.28 -22.19
N GLU A 89 15.02 -3.67 -22.38
CA GLU A 89 14.25 -3.82 -23.61
C GLU A 89 14.63 -2.73 -24.59
#